data_b8c18537c781f25585454a03b1c3621f
#
_entry.id   b8c18537c781f25585454a03b1c3621f
#
_cell.length_a   1.000
_cell.length_b   1.000
_cell.length_c   1.000
_cell.angle_alpha   90.00
_cell.angle_beta   90.00
_cell.angle_gamma   90.00
#
_symmetry.space_group_name_H-M   'P 1'
#
loop_
_entity.id
_entity.type
_entity.pdbx_description
1 polymer ?
#
loop_
_entity_poly.entity_id
_entity_poly.type
_entity_poly.pdbx_seq_one_letter_code
_entity_poly.pdbx_strand_id
1 'polypeptide(L)'
;MSKKIIFAIDDDQDLRESIVEILEENGFSAIGCETAEIALQKLKDQCPDLVIVDNMMPGMGGMAFIPLLKKNCSTAKIVMITAFSTVDNAVTAMKLGANDYLAKPFKREELLVAVRRNLEEQRFEQQLDDPGMDDALACLSNQIRRQILVTLVTKEKMRFMDITRHLEISDHTKVNFHLKNLKNHNLITQDREKAYLLTPQGEKMVDCLSLLSQRISE
;
A
#
# COMPACT_ATOMS: atom_id res chain seq x y z
N MET A 1 -4.87 -14.13 -1.56
CA MET A 1 -5.01 -12.66 -1.75
C MET A 1 -5.94 -12.42 -2.93
N SER A 2 -6.90 -11.49 -2.82
CA SER A 2 -7.73 -11.09 -3.97
C SER A 2 -6.87 -10.42 -5.04
N LYS A 3 -7.18 -10.65 -6.32
CA LYS A 3 -6.49 -9.97 -7.41
C LYS A 3 -6.78 -8.46 -7.35
N LYS A 4 -5.78 -7.65 -7.62
CA LYS A 4 -5.93 -6.19 -7.75
C LYS A 4 -6.75 -5.85 -8.99
N ILE A 5 -7.70 -4.93 -8.86
CA ILE A 5 -8.65 -4.55 -9.88
C ILE A 5 -8.17 -3.29 -10.59
N ILE A 6 -8.05 -3.36 -11.91
CA ILE A 6 -7.55 -2.26 -12.73
C ILE A 6 -8.57 -1.93 -13.81
N PHE A 7 -8.94 -0.65 -13.95
CA PHE A 7 -9.75 -0.19 -15.07
C PHE A 7 -8.82 0.35 -16.17
N ALA A 8 -9.06 -0.06 -17.41
CA ALA A 8 -8.41 0.45 -18.61
C ALA A 8 -9.44 1.25 -19.42
N ILE A 9 -9.27 2.57 -19.49
CA ILE A 9 -10.22 3.49 -20.11
C ILE A 9 -9.55 4.11 -21.33
N ASP A 10 -9.98 3.73 -22.51
CA ASP A 10 -9.45 4.18 -23.80
C ASP A 10 -10.53 3.99 -24.87
N ASP A 11 -10.74 4.94 -25.76
CA ASP A 11 -11.72 4.82 -26.85
C ASP A 11 -11.20 3.93 -28.01
N ASP A 12 -9.90 3.77 -28.15
CA ASP A 12 -9.27 2.82 -29.05
C ASP A 12 -9.47 1.39 -28.53
N GLN A 13 -10.29 0.62 -29.25
CA GLN A 13 -10.62 -0.75 -28.87
C GLN A 13 -9.39 -1.66 -28.85
N ASP A 14 -8.54 -1.61 -29.88
CA ASP A 14 -7.39 -2.51 -30.02
C ASP A 14 -6.38 -2.26 -28.89
N LEU A 15 -6.11 -0.99 -28.58
CA LEU A 15 -5.23 -0.61 -27.47
C LEU A 15 -5.83 -1.01 -26.12
N ARG A 16 -7.11 -0.75 -25.89
CA ARG A 16 -7.81 -1.12 -24.67
C ARG A 16 -7.77 -2.62 -24.41
N GLU A 17 -8.08 -3.43 -25.43
CA GLU A 17 -8.01 -4.89 -25.34
C GLU A 17 -6.59 -5.38 -25.07
N SER A 18 -5.60 -4.81 -25.73
CA SER A 18 -4.18 -5.12 -25.49
C SER A 18 -3.76 -4.79 -24.05
N ILE A 19 -4.17 -3.64 -23.52
CA ILE A 19 -3.90 -3.27 -22.11
C ILE A 19 -4.54 -4.29 -21.16
N VAL A 20 -5.80 -4.66 -21.38
CA VAL A 20 -6.52 -5.64 -20.56
C VAL A 20 -5.79 -6.99 -20.59
N GLU A 21 -5.42 -7.50 -21.77
CA GLU A 21 -4.69 -8.76 -21.92
C GLU A 21 -3.35 -8.74 -21.17
N ILE A 22 -2.56 -7.69 -21.35
CA ILE A 22 -1.28 -7.51 -20.64
C ILE A 22 -1.47 -7.59 -19.12
N LEU A 23 -2.50 -6.93 -18.58
CA LEU A 23 -2.77 -6.91 -17.14
C LEU A 23 -3.22 -8.26 -16.62
N GLU A 24 -4.12 -8.96 -17.34
CA GLU A 24 -4.64 -10.27 -16.96
C GLU A 24 -3.54 -11.34 -16.95
N GLU A 25 -2.68 -11.36 -17.96
CA GLU A 25 -1.51 -12.24 -18.03
C GLU A 25 -0.52 -12.02 -16.88
N ASN A 26 -0.51 -10.81 -16.29
CA ASN A 26 0.33 -10.46 -15.15
C ASN A 26 -0.37 -10.58 -13.78
N GLY A 27 -1.54 -11.24 -13.74
CA GLY A 27 -2.20 -11.63 -12.51
C GLY A 27 -3.13 -10.58 -11.93
N PHE A 28 -3.43 -9.49 -12.63
CA PHE A 28 -4.42 -8.50 -12.26
C PHE A 28 -5.83 -8.91 -12.71
N SER A 29 -6.85 -8.24 -12.21
CA SER A 29 -8.21 -8.31 -12.72
C SER A 29 -8.47 -7.03 -13.51
N ALA A 30 -8.51 -7.09 -14.83
CA ALA A 30 -8.64 -5.92 -15.68
C ALA A 30 -10.06 -5.75 -16.22
N ILE A 31 -10.54 -4.51 -16.30
CA ILE A 31 -11.85 -4.16 -16.84
C ILE A 31 -11.67 -3.04 -17.86
N GLY A 32 -11.95 -3.35 -19.12
CA GLY A 32 -11.95 -2.35 -20.18
C GLY A 32 -13.22 -1.48 -20.13
N CYS A 33 -13.03 -0.17 -20.32
CA CYS A 33 -14.10 0.80 -20.48
C CYS A 33 -13.82 1.65 -21.72
N GLU A 34 -14.79 1.76 -22.60
CA GLU A 34 -14.65 2.55 -23.84
C GLU A 34 -14.65 4.06 -23.58
N THR A 35 -15.36 4.49 -22.52
CA THR A 35 -15.46 5.89 -22.14
C THR A 35 -15.35 6.10 -20.64
N ALA A 36 -15.02 7.33 -20.23
CA ALA A 36 -14.99 7.72 -18.83
C ALA A 36 -16.36 7.59 -18.14
N GLU A 37 -17.45 7.83 -18.89
CA GLU A 37 -18.83 7.71 -18.37
C GLU A 37 -19.17 6.26 -18.04
N ILE A 38 -18.78 5.30 -18.88
CA ILE A 38 -18.93 3.86 -18.59
C ILE A 38 -18.13 3.48 -17.35
N ALA A 39 -16.89 3.99 -17.24
CA ALA A 39 -16.09 3.75 -16.06
C ALA A 39 -16.77 4.31 -14.80
N LEU A 40 -17.31 5.53 -14.82
CA LEU A 40 -18.04 6.12 -13.69
C LEU A 40 -19.28 5.31 -13.29
N GLN A 41 -19.97 4.68 -14.24
CA GLN A 41 -21.09 3.79 -13.92
C GLN A 41 -20.61 2.55 -13.16
N LYS A 42 -19.50 1.94 -13.60
CA LYS A 42 -18.91 0.77 -12.94
C LYS A 42 -18.37 1.06 -11.54
N LEU A 43 -17.95 2.31 -11.25
CA LEU A 43 -17.53 2.72 -9.91
C LEU A 43 -18.63 2.61 -8.85
N LYS A 44 -19.90 2.56 -9.23
CA LYS A 44 -21.02 2.36 -8.29
C LYS A 44 -21.03 0.96 -7.69
N ASP A 45 -20.54 -0.01 -8.46
CA ASP A 45 -20.53 -1.41 -8.06
C ASP A 45 -19.21 -1.82 -7.44
N GLN A 46 -18.10 -1.20 -7.90
CA GLN A 46 -16.76 -1.62 -7.52
C GLN A 46 -15.73 -0.49 -7.73
N CYS A 47 -14.95 -0.19 -6.68
CA CYS A 47 -13.80 0.70 -6.79
C CYS A 47 -12.57 -0.08 -7.31
N PRO A 48 -11.88 0.42 -8.35
CA PRO A 48 -10.62 -0.15 -8.78
C PRO A 48 -9.47 0.22 -7.81
N ASP A 49 -8.44 -0.60 -7.77
CA ASP A 49 -7.18 -0.27 -7.10
C ASP A 49 -6.37 0.76 -7.92
N LEU A 50 -6.44 0.62 -9.26
CA LEU A 50 -5.75 1.51 -10.18
C LEU A 50 -6.59 1.73 -11.43
N VAL A 51 -6.50 2.92 -12.01
CA VAL A 51 -7.09 3.27 -13.30
C VAL A 51 -6.00 3.69 -14.27
N ILE A 52 -6.01 3.12 -15.45
CA ILE A 52 -5.27 3.58 -16.62
C ILE A 52 -6.30 4.34 -17.48
N VAL A 53 -6.04 5.61 -17.78
CA VAL A 53 -7.00 6.43 -18.53
C VAL A 53 -6.32 7.23 -19.63
N ASP A 54 -6.88 7.14 -20.84
CA ASP A 54 -6.45 8.03 -21.93
C ASP A 54 -6.92 9.47 -21.65
N ASN A 55 -6.07 10.40 -21.97
CA ASN A 55 -6.42 11.84 -21.86
C ASN A 55 -7.35 12.30 -22.98
N MET A 56 -7.20 11.73 -24.17
CA MET A 56 -7.87 12.18 -25.40
C MET A 56 -8.95 11.19 -25.83
N MET A 57 -10.13 11.34 -25.25
CA MET A 57 -11.30 10.53 -25.59
C MET A 57 -12.48 11.41 -25.99
N PRO A 58 -13.39 10.94 -26.86
CA PRO A 58 -14.67 11.60 -27.11
C PRO A 58 -15.49 11.77 -25.81
N GLY A 59 -16.16 12.91 -25.67
CA GLY A 59 -16.95 13.20 -24.46
C GLY A 59 -16.07 13.66 -23.31
N MET A 60 -16.04 12.90 -22.21
CA MET A 60 -15.24 13.22 -21.04
C MET A 60 -13.80 12.72 -21.21
N GLY A 61 -12.85 13.64 -21.36
CA GLY A 61 -11.42 13.30 -21.38
C GLY A 61 -10.88 12.91 -20.01
N GLY A 62 -9.70 12.26 -20.01
CA GLY A 62 -9.06 11.74 -18.79
C GLY A 62 -8.86 12.79 -17.70
N MET A 63 -8.45 14.01 -18.05
CA MET A 63 -8.26 15.08 -17.05
C MET A 63 -9.56 15.46 -16.32
N ALA A 64 -10.70 15.46 -17.02
CA ALA A 64 -11.99 15.75 -16.41
C ALA A 64 -12.50 14.58 -15.56
N PHE A 65 -12.10 13.34 -15.87
CA PHE A 65 -12.44 12.13 -15.14
C PHE A 65 -11.74 12.03 -13.78
N ILE A 66 -10.48 12.48 -13.66
CA ILE A 66 -9.66 12.35 -12.45
C ILE A 66 -10.38 12.86 -11.18
N PRO A 67 -10.89 14.10 -11.11
CA PRO A 67 -11.57 14.59 -9.91
C PRO A 67 -12.82 13.79 -9.54
N LEU A 68 -13.54 13.27 -10.55
CA LEU A 68 -14.74 12.45 -10.33
C LEU A 68 -14.38 11.07 -9.78
N LEU A 69 -13.30 10.46 -10.29
CA LEU A 69 -12.77 9.21 -9.73
C LEU A 69 -12.35 9.40 -8.27
N LYS A 70 -11.56 10.43 -7.98
CA LYS A 70 -11.07 10.71 -6.60
C LYS A 70 -12.20 10.97 -5.62
N LYS A 71 -13.30 11.57 -6.06
CA LYS A 71 -14.49 11.77 -5.22
C LYS A 71 -15.19 10.46 -4.87
N ASN A 72 -15.21 9.49 -5.77
CA ASN A 72 -15.89 8.19 -5.57
C ASN A 72 -14.97 7.12 -4.97
N CYS A 73 -13.70 7.10 -5.36
CA CYS A 73 -12.69 6.14 -4.97
C CYS A 73 -11.37 6.87 -4.66
N SER A 74 -11.27 7.51 -3.50
CA SER A 74 -10.14 8.39 -3.12
C SER A 74 -8.78 7.69 -3.12
N THR A 75 -8.75 6.40 -2.82
CA THR A 75 -7.53 5.58 -2.73
C THR A 75 -7.07 5.00 -4.06
N ALA A 76 -7.89 5.06 -5.12
CA ALA A 76 -7.53 4.55 -6.43
C ALA A 76 -6.33 5.31 -7.00
N LYS A 77 -5.33 4.59 -7.50
CA LYS A 77 -4.19 5.18 -8.22
C LYS A 77 -4.57 5.44 -9.67
N ILE A 78 -3.97 6.46 -10.29
CA ILE A 78 -4.28 6.90 -11.65
C ILE A 78 -3.00 6.98 -12.46
N VAL A 79 -2.94 6.22 -13.54
CA VAL A 79 -1.91 6.32 -14.59
C VAL A 79 -2.57 6.92 -15.82
N MET A 80 -2.20 8.13 -16.19
CA MET A 80 -2.69 8.76 -17.41
C MET A 80 -1.85 8.33 -18.59
N ILE A 81 -2.49 7.95 -19.69
CA ILE A 81 -1.82 7.67 -20.96
C ILE A 81 -2.25 8.71 -22.00
N THR A 82 -1.37 9.08 -22.93
CA THR A 82 -1.70 10.04 -23.99
C THR A 82 -0.71 10.07 -25.13
N ALA A 83 -1.19 10.38 -26.33
CA ALA A 83 -0.36 10.65 -27.50
C ALA A 83 0.28 12.05 -27.46
N PHE A 84 -0.26 12.99 -26.68
CA PHE A 84 0.22 14.37 -26.58
C PHE A 84 0.92 14.62 -25.25
N SER A 85 2.13 14.05 -25.10
CA SER A 85 2.95 14.18 -23.89
C SER A 85 3.72 15.52 -23.90
N THR A 86 3.07 16.59 -23.45
CA THR A 86 3.77 17.84 -23.13
C THR A 86 4.01 17.92 -21.63
N VAL A 87 5.06 18.65 -21.23
CA VAL A 87 5.36 18.88 -19.80
C VAL A 87 4.17 19.54 -19.09
N ASP A 88 3.51 20.49 -19.74
CA ASP A 88 2.36 21.22 -19.19
C ASP A 88 1.16 20.28 -18.93
N ASN A 89 0.89 19.36 -19.85
CA ASN A 89 -0.19 18.39 -19.70
C ASN A 89 0.12 17.39 -18.55
N ALA A 90 1.37 16.92 -18.45
CA ALA A 90 1.79 16.04 -17.37
C ALA A 90 1.68 16.76 -16.00
N VAL A 91 2.16 17.99 -15.89
CA VAL A 91 2.04 18.81 -14.66
C VAL A 91 0.58 19.03 -14.29
N THR A 92 -0.28 19.31 -15.27
CA THR A 92 -1.71 19.53 -15.03
C THR A 92 -2.38 18.24 -14.53
N ALA A 93 -2.10 17.11 -15.16
CA ALA A 93 -2.61 15.80 -14.73
C ALA A 93 -2.20 15.46 -13.28
N MET A 94 -0.93 15.69 -12.93
CA MET A 94 -0.43 15.48 -11.57
C MET A 94 -1.13 16.40 -10.55
N LYS A 95 -1.32 17.67 -10.87
CA LYS A 95 -2.08 18.63 -10.03
C LYS A 95 -3.53 18.23 -9.81
N LEU A 96 -4.15 17.55 -10.78
CA LEU A 96 -5.52 17.05 -10.68
C LEU A 96 -5.60 15.74 -9.88
N GLY A 97 -4.48 15.10 -9.59
CA GLY A 97 -4.42 13.88 -8.78
C GLY A 97 -4.03 12.61 -9.53
N ALA A 98 -3.49 12.73 -10.77
CA ALA A 98 -2.82 11.59 -11.40
C ALA A 98 -1.57 11.22 -10.59
N ASN A 99 -1.27 9.93 -10.52
CA ASN A 99 -0.10 9.41 -9.82
C ASN A 99 1.06 9.18 -10.79
N ASP A 100 0.75 8.95 -12.06
CA ASP A 100 1.74 8.67 -13.09
C ASP A 100 1.24 9.10 -14.47
N TYR A 101 2.19 9.18 -15.42
CA TYR A 101 1.92 9.65 -16.77
C TYR A 101 2.76 8.86 -17.76
N LEU A 102 2.14 8.27 -18.79
CA LEU A 102 2.80 7.44 -19.79
C LEU A 102 2.49 7.94 -21.20
N ALA A 103 3.51 8.18 -22.01
CA ALA A 103 3.36 8.65 -23.40
C ALA A 103 3.05 7.48 -24.34
N LYS A 104 2.10 7.64 -25.25
CA LYS A 104 1.87 6.73 -26.39
C LYS A 104 2.86 7.05 -27.53
N PRO A 105 3.45 6.07 -28.20
CA PRO A 105 3.39 4.64 -27.94
C PRO A 105 4.28 4.24 -26.75
N PHE A 106 3.82 3.30 -25.93
CA PHE A 106 4.56 2.74 -24.81
C PHE A 106 4.79 1.24 -24.99
N LYS A 107 5.81 0.73 -24.31
CA LYS A 107 6.11 -0.69 -24.28
C LYS A 107 5.34 -1.38 -23.15
N ARG A 108 5.10 -2.69 -23.32
CA ARG A 108 4.47 -3.54 -22.29
C ARG A 108 5.15 -3.42 -20.92
N GLU A 109 6.50 -3.41 -20.94
CA GLU A 109 7.28 -3.32 -19.71
C GLU A 109 7.09 -1.99 -18.98
N GLU A 110 7.00 -0.88 -19.74
CA GLU A 110 6.79 0.47 -19.19
C GLU A 110 5.43 0.57 -18.49
N LEU A 111 4.38 0.02 -19.12
CA LEU A 111 3.04 -0.05 -18.52
C LEU A 111 3.06 -0.85 -17.22
N LEU A 112 3.66 -2.05 -17.22
CA LEU A 112 3.72 -2.92 -16.06
C LEU A 112 4.54 -2.32 -14.91
N VAL A 113 5.64 -1.62 -15.22
CA VAL A 113 6.44 -0.90 -14.21
C VAL A 113 5.62 0.20 -13.58
N ALA A 114 4.90 1.03 -14.36
CA ALA A 114 4.04 2.07 -13.85
C ALA A 114 2.93 1.50 -12.95
N VAL A 115 2.25 0.43 -13.39
CA VAL A 115 1.20 -0.23 -12.64
C VAL A 115 1.71 -0.77 -11.30
N ARG A 116 2.79 -1.55 -11.32
CA ARG A 116 3.34 -2.17 -10.10
C ARG A 116 3.81 -1.13 -9.10
N ARG A 117 4.55 -0.11 -9.55
CA ARG A 117 5.01 0.99 -8.70
C ARG A 117 3.85 1.67 -8.00
N ASN A 118 2.81 2.06 -8.73
CA ASN A 118 1.65 2.74 -8.16
C ASN A 118 0.86 1.86 -7.17
N LEU A 119 0.73 0.57 -7.43
CA LEU A 119 0.07 -0.37 -6.51
C LEU A 119 0.90 -0.63 -5.25
N GLU A 120 2.22 -0.64 -5.34
CA GLU A 120 3.12 -0.73 -4.17
C GLU A 120 3.03 0.54 -3.31
N GLU A 121 3.04 1.72 -3.92
CA GLU A 121 2.83 3.00 -3.23
C GLU A 121 1.46 3.04 -2.53
N GLN A 122 0.38 2.62 -3.21
CA GLN A 122 -0.95 2.53 -2.61
C GLN A 122 -0.96 1.62 -1.38
N ARG A 123 -0.33 0.46 -1.49
CA ARG A 123 -0.23 -0.49 -0.38
C ARG A 123 0.50 0.11 0.81
N PHE A 124 1.58 0.84 0.55
CA PHE A 124 2.36 1.52 1.59
C PHE A 124 1.55 2.63 2.27
N GLU A 125 0.86 3.49 1.48
CA GLU A 125 -0.02 4.53 2.01
C GLU A 125 -1.14 3.95 2.89
N GLN A 126 -1.81 2.89 2.42
CA GLN A 126 -2.85 2.20 3.20
C GLN A 126 -2.33 1.58 4.51
N GLN A 127 -1.06 1.20 4.55
CA GLN A 127 -0.43 0.70 5.78
C GLN A 127 -0.11 1.84 6.76
N LEU A 128 0.20 3.04 6.25
CA LEU A 128 0.45 4.22 7.09
C LEU A 128 -0.85 4.85 7.63
N ASP A 129 -1.94 4.77 6.88
CA ASP A 129 -3.26 5.29 7.26
C ASP A 129 -4.04 4.32 8.21
N ASP A 130 -3.46 3.17 8.57
CA ASP A 130 -4.06 2.26 9.54
C ASP A 130 -4.00 2.90 10.95
N PRO A 131 -5.16 3.22 11.58
CA PRO A 131 -5.20 3.78 12.93
C PRO A 131 -4.43 2.92 13.96
N GLY A 132 -4.36 1.62 13.73
CA GLY A 132 -3.54 0.70 14.53
C GLY A 132 -2.04 0.93 14.37
N MET A 133 -1.59 1.56 13.27
CA MET A 133 -0.19 1.88 13.03
C MET A 133 0.28 3.03 13.93
N ASP A 134 -0.49 4.11 14.06
CA ASP A 134 -0.14 5.24 14.91
C ASP A 134 -0.03 4.81 16.38
N ASP A 135 -0.98 4.02 16.86
CA ASP A 135 -0.95 3.45 18.20
C ASP A 135 0.24 2.51 18.40
N ALA A 136 0.56 1.69 17.40
CA ALA A 136 1.71 0.81 17.45
C ALA A 136 3.04 1.59 17.41
N LEU A 137 3.16 2.63 16.57
CA LEU A 137 4.32 3.52 16.53
C LEU A 137 4.49 4.28 17.86
N ALA A 138 3.42 4.80 18.43
CA ALA A 138 3.43 5.41 19.76
C ALA A 138 3.85 4.40 20.84
N CYS A 139 3.38 3.16 20.74
CA CYS A 139 3.84 2.07 21.60
C CYS A 139 5.35 1.86 21.47
N LEU A 140 5.91 1.94 20.28
CA LEU A 140 7.34 1.72 20.00
C LEU A 140 8.25 2.91 20.26
N SER A 141 7.73 4.06 20.70
CA SER A 141 8.56 5.19 21.14
C SER A 141 9.50 4.83 22.30
N ASN A 142 9.17 3.80 23.09
CA ASN A 142 9.97 3.36 24.23
C ASN A 142 11.01 2.31 23.84
N GLN A 143 12.26 2.52 24.25
CA GLN A 143 13.40 1.65 23.94
C GLN A 143 13.20 0.20 24.44
N ILE A 144 12.68 0.00 25.67
CA ILE A 144 12.50 -1.35 26.24
C ILE A 144 11.52 -2.15 25.40
N ARG A 145 10.44 -1.53 24.95
CA ARG A 145 9.45 -2.20 24.10
C ARG A 145 10.04 -2.62 22.76
N ARG A 146 10.87 -1.77 22.13
CA ARG A 146 11.60 -2.14 20.90
C ARG A 146 12.55 -3.30 21.15
N GLN A 147 13.32 -3.28 22.26
CA GLN A 147 14.23 -4.39 22.61
C GLN A 147 13.48 -5.71 22.81
N ILE A 148 12.31 -5.69 23.48
CA ILE A 148 11.49 -6.88 23.66
C ILE A 148 11.09 -7.47 22.30
N LEU A 149 10.58 -6.65 21.37
CA LEU A 149 10.15 -7.13 20.05
C LEU A 149 11.32 -7.71 19.24
N VAL A 150 12.45 -7.01 19.17
CA VAL A 150 13.65 -7.48 18.45
C VAL A 150 14.16 -8.81 19.04
N THR A 151 14.12 -8.94 20.38
CA THR A 151 14.51 -10.19 21.04
C THR A 151 13.56 -11.34 20.69
N LEU A 152 12.24 -11.07 20.61
CA LEU A 152 11.24 -12.08 20.26
C LEU A 152 11.34 -12.52 18.78
N VAL A 153 11.80 -11.67 17.87
CA VAL A 153 12.13 -12.08 16.48
C VAL A 153 13.23 -13.15 16.49
N THR A 154 14.30 -12.89 17.26
CA THR A 154 15.49 -13.77 17.26
C THR A 154 15.25 -15.10 18.01
N LYS A 155 14.44 -15.05 19.06
CA LYS A 155 14.20 -16.19 19.98
C LYS A 155 12.89 -16.92 19.74
N GLU A 156 12.06 -16.42 18.78
CA GLU A 156 10.71 -16.88 18.44
C GLU A 156 9.72 -16.81 19.61
N LYS A 157 10.07 -17.33 20.79
CA LYS A 157 9.27 -17.22 22.01
C LYS A 157 10.14 -17.18 23.28
N MET A 158 9.69 -16.45 24.30
CA MET A 158 10.38 -16.36 25.60
C MET A 158 9.41 -16.28 26.77
N ARG A 159 9.77 -16.87 27.91
CA ARG A 159 9.04 -16.69 29.15
C ARG A 159 9.42 -15.38 29.83
N PHE A 160 8.56 -14.88 30.72
CA PHE A 160 8.75 -13.63 31.45
C PHE A 160 10.15 -13.49 32.08
N MET A 161 10.60 -14.52 32.81
CA MET A 161 11.90 -14.49 33.47
C MET A 161 13.09 -14.50 32.50
N ASP A 162 12.92 -15.08 31.31
CA ASP A 162 13.97 -15.09 30.30
C ASP A 162 14.10 -13.71 29.63
N ILE A 163 12.97 -13.02 29.42
CA ILE A 163 12.93 -11.64 28.91
C ILE A 163 13.60 -10.70 29.91
N THR A 164 13.25 -10.77 31.20
CA THR A 164 13.84 -9.92 32.25
C THR A 164 15.35 -10.11 32.34
N ARG A 165 15.81 -11.36 32.30
CA ARG A 165 17.24 -11.70 32.33
C ARG A 165 17.97 -11.20 31.09
N HIS A 166 17.36 -11.37 29.92
CA HIS A 166 17.97 -10.95 28.64
C HIS A 166 18.10 -9.43 28.53
N LEU A 167 17.11 -8.70 29.07
CA LEU A 167 17.13 -7.23 29.09
C LEU A 167 17.96 -6.63 30.23
N GLU A 168 18.49 -7.46 31.12
CA GLU A 168 19.24 -7.05 32.32
C GLU A 168 18.47 -6.06 33.22
N ILE A 169 17.13 -6.15 33.24
CA ILE A 169 16.26 -5.27 34.01
C ILE A 169 15.87 -6.00 35.31
N SER A 170 16.37 -5.51 36.44
CA SER A 170 16.03 -6.05 37.77
C SER A 170 14.62 -5.75 38.24
N ASP A 171 14.02 -4.67 37.75
CA ASP A 171 12.66 -4.27 38.09
C ASP A 171 11.65 -5.05 37.22
N HIS A 172 11.15 -6.14 37.79
CA HIS A 172 10.15 -7.00 37.18
C HIS A 172 8.81 -6.28 36.92
N THR A 173 8.47 -5.28 37.74
CA THR A 173 7.23 -4.49 37.57
C THR A 173 7.31 -3.66 36.28
N LYS A 174 8.46 -3.08 36.02
CA LYS A 174 8.72 -2.30 34.81
C LYS A 174 8.62 -3.18 33.54
N VAL A 175 9.23 -4.36 33.55
CA VAL A 175 9.13 -5.30 32.42
C VAL A 175 7.68 -5.75 32.20
N ASN A 176 6.95 -6.08 33.27
CA ASN A 176 5.54 -6.48 33.18
C ASN A 176 4.66 -5.36 32.61
N PHE A 177 4.91 -4.10 32.99
CA PHE A 177 4.21 -2.94 32.42
C PHE A 177 4.43 -2.84 30.90
N HIS A 178 5.66 -3.01 30.42
CA HIS A 178 5.98 -2.96 28.99
C HIS A 178 5.38 -4.13 28.21
N LEU A 179 5.40 -5.34 28.75
CA LEU A 179 4.77 -6.51 28.15
C LEU A 179 3.25 -6.36 28.07
N LYS A 180 2.61 -5.84 29.12
CA LYS A 180 1.17 -5.56 29.10
C LYS A 180 0.82 -4.51 28.04
N ASN A 181 1.64 -3.48 27.90
CA ASN A 181 1.45 -2.43 26.90
C ASN A 181 1.56 -3.02 25.48
N LEU A 182 2.62 -3.78 25.17
CA LEU A 182 2.78 -4.47 23.88
C LEU A 182 1.62 -5.42 23.56
N LYS A 183 1.09 -6.11 24.57
CA LYS A 183 -0.05 -7.01 24.41
C LYS A 183 -1.35 -6.24 24.13
N ASN A 184 -1.58 -5.11 24.80
CA ASN A 184 -2.74 -4.25 24.58
C ASN A 184 -2.77 -3.67 23.15
N HIS A 185 -1.60 -3.43 22.54
CA HIS A 185 -1.47 -2.98 21.14
C HIS A 185 -1.35 -4.16 20.14
N ASN A 186 -1.68 -5.37 20.59
CA ASN A 186 -1.67 -6.57 19.75
C ASN A 186 -0.33 -6.83 19.03
N LEU A 187 0.78 -6.41 19.61
CA LEU A 187 2.13 -6.65 19.03
C LEU A 187 2.73 -7.98 19.51
N ILE A 188 2.34 -8.43 20.71
CA ILE A 188 2.72 -9.72 21.27
C ILE A 188 1.51 -10.46 21.82
N THR A 189 1.61 -11.78 21.92
CA THR A 189 0.63 -12.64 22.56
C THR A 189 1.32 -13.63 23.49
N GLN A 190 0.55 -14.42 24.23
CA GLN A 190 1.05 -15.52 25.07
C GLN A 190 0.48 -16.84 24.61
N ASP A 191 1.33 -17.87 24.54
CA ASP A 191 0.92 -19.24 24.30
C ASP A 191 0.36 -19.89 25.59
N ARG A 192 -0.03 -21.17 25.45
CA ARG A 192 -0.56 -21.97 26.57
C ARG A 192 0.46 -22.21 27.70
N GLU A 193 1.74 -22.10 27.39
CA GLU A 193 2.86 -22.25 28.33
C GLU A 193 3.29 -20.92 28.97
N LYS A 194 2.51 -19.85 28.76
CA LYS A 194 2.78 -18.47 29.20
C LYS A 194 4.06 -17.86 28.62
N ALA A 195 4.54 -18.37 27.49
CA ALA A 195 5.61 -17.73 26.73
C ALA A 195 5.04 -16.65 25.82
N TYR A 196 5.77 -15.54 25.71
CA TYR A 196 5.47 -14.42 24.83
C TYR A 196 6.04 -14.68 23.44
N LEU A 197 5.26 -14.35 22.40
CA LEU A 197 5.64 -14.44 20.99
C LEU A 197 5.04 -13.26 20.24
N LEU A 198 5.59 -12.95 19.08
CA LEU A 198 5.06 -11.90 18.21
C LEU A 198 3.69 -12.30 17.64
N THR A 199 2.86 -11.32 17.42
CA THR A 199 1.69 -11.46 16.55
C THR A 199 2.09 -11.13 15.11
N PRO A 200 1.25 -11.44 14.08
CA PRO A 200 1.51 -10.99 12.71
C PRO A 200 1.66 -9.47 12.56
N GLN A 201 1.01 -8.69 13.43
CA GLN A 201 1.16 -7.24 13.50
C GLN A 201 2.51 -6.86 14.13
N GLY A 202 2.95 -7.57 15.17
CA GLY A 202 4.25 -7.39 15.78
C GLY A 202 5.40 -7.68 14.82
N GLU A 203 5.32 -8.73 14.01
CA GLU A 203 6.31 -9.05 12.97
C GLU A 203 6.43 -7.92 11.94
N LYS A 204 5.30 -7.46 11.38
CA LYS A 204 5.28 -6.32 10.43
C LYS A 204 5.92 -5.07 11.02
N MET A 205 5.69 -4.82 12.31
CA MET A 205 6.22 -3.63 12.97
C MET A 205 7.74 -3.72 13.17
N VAL A 206 8.29 -4.90 13.44
CA VAL A 206 9.74 -5.10 13.52
C VAL A 206 10.39 -4.95 12.14
N ASP A 207 9.76 -5.44 11.09
CA ASP A 207 10.24 -5.26 9.70
C ASP A 207 10.31 -3.76 9.36
N CYS A 208 9.26 -3.00 9.71
CA CYS A 208 9.23 -1.55 9.53
C CYS A 208 10.37 -0.84 10.30
N LEU A 209 10.62 -1.21 11.57
CA LEU A 209 11.72 -0.67 12.38
C LEU A 209 13.09 -0.98 11.76
N SER A 210 13.27 -2.17 11.20
CA SER A 210 14.52 -2.60 10.57
C SER A 210 14.82 -1.78 9.32
N LEU A 211 13.80 -1.54 8.47
CA LEU A 211 13.90 -0.71 7.27
C LEU A 211 14.23 0.76 7.62
N LEU A 212 13.59 1.32 8.64
CA LEU A 212 13.87 2.67 9.11
C LEU A 212 15.29 2.80 9.65
N SER A 213 15.76 1.81 10.40
CA SER A 213 17.13 1.82 10.97
C SER A 213 18.21 1.78 9.88
N GLN A 214 18.00 1.02 8.80
CA GLN A 214 18.92 0.96 7.66
C GLN A 214 19.03 2.31 6.94
N ARG A 215 17.89 3.00 6.70
CA ARG A 215 17.87 4.29 5.99
C ARG A 215 18.41 5.48 6.81
N ILE A 216 18.39 5.40 8.14
CA ILE A 216 18.92 6.45 9.02
C ILE A 216 20.45 6.30 9.19
N SER A 217 21.00 5.12 8.88
CA SER A 217 22.43 4.82 9.01
C SER A 217 23.24 5.06 7.73
N GLU A 218 22.57 5.41 6.61
CA GLU A 218 23.14 5.90 5.36
C GLU A 218 23.18 7.44 5.33
#